data_492d63b92ba6681b65b3ecf0c7d3a3f8
#
_entry.id   492d63b92ba6681b65b3ecf0c7d3a3f8
#
_cell.length_a   1.000
_cell.length_b   1.000
_cell.length_c   1.000
_cell.angle_alpha   90.00
_cell.angle_beta   90.00
_cell.angle_gamma   90.00
#
_symmetry.space_group_name_H-M   'P 1'
#
loop_
_entity.id
_entity.type
_entity.pdbx_description
1 polymer ?
#
loop_
_entity_poly.entity_id
_entity_poly.type
_entity_poly.pdbx_seq_one_letter_code
_entity_poly.pdbx_strand_id
1 'polypeptide(L)'
;VQLTNRINRIQTSPTALVISAAEQLKAKGVDIADFGPGEPDFPTPDHIKKAAIKAIEENRTKYTPTGGIAPLREAIPAWHSRELSSNYSPKECAVTVGGKHAIFNAICVLVQAGDEVILPAPYWVSFPDIIKYAGANPVIVQTRPDSGFSAKAADIEKAITAKTKVVIINSPSNPTGGAVDGAEFERILALCRKHNIWLMADECYSHFVYDPHKPFSIASAKDSKDHVIVIGSVSKTFAMTGWRIGYALAPEPLIQAIVKIQSQSTSNPTSIAQYAALEAMRGTMDTVPPMLAEYTKRRKRIVEGLRAISGVSCEWPAGAFYAFPNISAYLGEGKNSLAKTCTELSKLLLEKAHVALVPGEAFGAPGFLRLSYATSLERIDVGLRRLENFFAHAEAAV
;
A
#
# COMPACT_ATOMS: atom_id res chain seq x y z
N VAL A 1 4.38 -31.37 -12.15
CA VAL A 1 5.62 -30.71 -11.67
C VAL A 1 5.57 -30.61 -10.16
N GLN A 2 6.57 -31.14 -9.46
CA GLN A 2 6.68 -30.97 -8.02
C GLN A 2 7.26 -29.58 -7.70
N LEU A 3 6.48 -28.73 -7.04
CA LEU A 3 6.88 -27.38 -6.64
C LEU A 3 7.49 -27.41 -5.23
N THR A 4 8.29 -26.39 -4.93
CA THR A 4 8.90 -26.25 -3.60
C THR A 4 7.86 -25.86 -2.55
N ASN A 5 8.08 -26.26 -1.28
CA ASN A 5 7.22 -25.85 -0.17
C ASN A 5 7.08 -24.33 -0.03
N ARG A 6 8.07 -23.57 -0.47
CA ARG A 6 8.07 -22.12 -0.44
C ARG A 6 6.95 -21.52 -1.29
N ILE A 7 6.73 -22.04 -2.52
CA ILE A 7 5.68 -21.53 -3.40
C ILE A 7 4.29 -21.96 -2.93
N ASN A 8 4.18 -23.10 -2.26
CA ASN A 8 2.91 -23.61 -1.75
C ASN A 8 2.42 -22.85 -0.49
N ARG A 9 3.27 -22.02 0.12
CA ARG A 9 2.91 -21.17 1.28
C ARG A 9 2.26 -19.84 0.89
N ILE A 10 2.35 -19.44 -0.37
CA ILE A 10 1.84 -18.16 -0.88
C ILE A 10 0.67 -18.36 -1.83
N GLN A 11 -0.18 -17.36 -1.94
CA GLN A 11 -1.37 -17.37 -2.79
C GLN A 11 -1.27 -16.34 -3.92
N THR A 12 -2.04 -16.55 -4.98
CA THR A 12 -2.25 -15.52 -5.98
C THR A 12 -2.93 -14.31 -5.35
N SER A 13 -2.46 -13.11 -5.67
CA SER A 13 -3.01 -11.87 -5.12
C SER A 13 -4.52 -11.75 -5.34
N PRO A 14 -5.35 -11.67 -4.29
CA PRO A 14 -6.80 -11.50 -4.42
C PRO A 14 -7.18 -10.24 -5.22
N THR A 15 -6.42 -9.16 -5.07
CA THR A 15 -6.60 -7.92 -5.86
C THR A 15 -6.40 -8.19 -7.36
N ALA A 16 -5.37 -8.96 -7.73
CA ALA A 16 -5.13 -9.31 -9.14
C ALA A 16 -6.26 -10.17 -9.72
N LEU A 17 -6.85 -11.07 -8.93
CA LEU A 17 -7.99 -11.88 -9.35
C LEU A 17 -9.23 -11.02 -9.63
N VAL A 18 -9.53 -10.05 -8.77
CA VAL A 18 -10.65 -9.11 -8.97
C VAL A 18 -10.43 -8.28 -10.24
N ILE A 19 -9.23 -7.72 -10.43
CA ILE A 19 -8.89 -6.94 -11.63
C ILE A 19 -9.05 -7.81 -12.89
N SER A 20 -8.52 -9.02 -12.90
CA SER A 20 -8.64 -9.94 -14.04
C SER A 20 -10.11 -10.28 -14.36
N ALA A 21 -10.93 -10.52 -13.35
CA ALA A 21 -12.35 -10.80 -13.55
C ALA A 21 -13.10 -9.58 -14.11
N ALA A 22 -12.82 -8.39 -13.62
CA ALA A 22 -13.38 -7.14 -14.14
C ALA A 22 -12.98 -6.90 -15.61
N GLU A 23 -11.70 -7.10 -15.95
CA GLU A 23 -11.20 -6.97 -17.34
C GLU A 23 -11.87 -7.95 -18.29
N GLN A 24 -12.11 -9.19 -17.86
CA GLN A 24 -12.82 -10.19 -18.68
C GLN A 24 -14.27 -9.77 -19.00
N LEU A 25 -14.96 -9.12 -18.06
CA LEU A 25 -16.31 -8.60 -18.28
C LEU A 25 -16.30 -7.35 -19.16
N LYS A 26 -15.35 -6.43 -18.94
CA LYS A 26 -15.16 -5.26 -19.81
C LYS A 26 -14.88 -5.68 -21.27
N ALA A 27 -14.07 -6.71 -21.48
CA ALA A 27 -13.79 -7.25 -22.80
C ALA A 27 -15.05 -7.82 -23.51
N LYS A 28 -16.09 -8.18 -22.76
CA LYS A 28 -17.41 -8.59 -23.28
C LYS A 28 -18.39 -7.42 -23.46
N GLY A 29 -17.92 -6.19 -23.28
CA GLY A 29 -18.73 -4.98 -23.42
C GLY A 29 -19.55 -4.60 -22.18
N VAL A 30 -19.32 -5.26 -21.03
CA VAL A 30 -20.03 -4.91 -19.79
C VAL A 30 -19.41 -3.65 -19.18
N ASP A 31 -20.25 -2.65 -18.89
CA ASP A 31 -19.80 -1.43 -18.19
C ASP A 31 -19.61 -1.72 -16.69
N ILE A 32 -18.37 -1.78 -16.22
CA ILE A 32 -17.99 -2.06 -14.84
C ILE A 32 -17.58 -0.77 -14.12
N ALA A 33 -18.21 -0.48 -12.98
CA ALA A 33 -17.69 0.51 -12.02
C ALA A 33 -16.56 -0.16 -11.22
N ASP A 34 -15.31 0.15 -11.58
CA ASP A 34 -14.13 -0.56 -11.10
C ASP A 34 -13.42 0.22 -9.99
N PHE A 35 -13.56 -0.26 -8.75
CA PHE A 35 -12.87 0.24 -7.55
C PHE A 35 -11.73 -0.68 -7.09
N GLY A 36 -11.37 -1.67 -7.92
CA GLY A 36 -10.30 -2.63 -7.62
C GLY A 36 -8.88 -2.07 -7.71
N PRO A 37 -8.51 -1.31 -8.75
CA PRO A 37 -7.15 -0.82 -8.93
C PRO A 37 -6.69 0.12 -7.82
N GLY A 38 -5.49 -0.13 -7.30
CA GLY A 38 -4.87 0.71 -6.28
C GLY A 38 -3.80 1.62 -6.88
N GLU A 39 -4.15 2.43 -7.88
CA GLU A 39 -3.22 3.34 -8.55
C GLU A 39 -3.88 4.69 -8.88
N PRO A 40 -3.09 5.78 -8.91
CA PRO A 40 -3.59 7.07 -9.37
C PRO A 40 -4.12 6.98 -10.80
N ASP A 41 -5.26 7.61 -11.05
CA ASP A 41 -5.85 7.78 -12.38
C ASP A 41 -5.30 9.00 -13.15
N PHE A 42 -4.37 9.71 -12.53
CA PHE A 42 -3.65 10.81 -13.15
C PHE A 42 -2.48 10.30 -14.00
N PRO A 43 -2.16 10.95 -15.12
CA PRO A 43 -0.97 10.64 -15.89
C PRO A 43 0.30 11.03 -15.12
N THR A 44 1.40 10.32 -15.39
CA THR A 44 2.73 10.76 -14.97
C THR A 44 3.00 12.19 -15.46
N PRO A 45 3.50 13.12 -14.62
CA PRO A 45 3.79 14.49 -15.00
C PRO A 45 4.70 14.62 -16.22
N ASP A 46 4.45 15.62 -17.07
CA ASP A 46 5.13 15.77 -18.35
C ASP A 46 6.65 15.95 -18.25
N HIS A 47 7.14 16.69 -17.24
CA HIS A 47 8.56 16.87 -17.03
C HIS A 47 9.26 15.51 -16.74
N ILE A 48 8.61 14.63 -16.00
CA ILE A 48 9.11 13.28 -15.70
C ILE A 48 9.14 12.42 -16.97
N LYS A 49 8.08 12.46 -17.80
CA LYS A 49 8.04 11.76 -19.09
C LYS A 49 9.14 12.26 -20.03
N LYS A 50 9.35 13.58 -20.10
CA LYS A 50 10.41 14.18 -20.91
C LYS A 50 11.80 13.73 -20.47
N ALA A 51 12.05 13.60 -19.16
CA ALA A 51 13.32 13.07 -18.65
C ALA A 51 13.58 11.63 -19.09
N ALA A 52 12.55 10.79 -19.13
CA ALA A 52 12.68 9.43 -19.66
C ALA A 52 12.97 9.40 -21.18
N ILE A 53 12.27 10.22 -21.96
CA ILE A 53 12.49 10.35 -23.40
C ILE A 53 13.95 10.79 -23.66
N LYS A 54 14.40 11.80 -22.96
CA LYS A 54 15.79 12.27 -23.04
C LYS A 54 16.79 11.16 -22.68
N ALA A 55 16.51 10.35 -21.67
CA ALA A 55 17.38 9.23 -21.31
C ALA A 55 17.45 8.17 -22.43
N ILE A 56 16.37 7.94 -23.16
CA ILE A 56 16.36 7.06 -24.36
C ILE A 56 17.25 7.67 -25.46
N GLU A 57 17.05 8.94 -25.77
CA GLU A 57 17.80 9.67 -26.82
C GLU A 57 19.30 9.73 -26.51
N GLU A 58 19.67 9.85 -25.24
CA GLU A 58 21.05 9.82 -24.77
C GLU A 58 21.64 8.41 -24.62
N ASN A 59 20.92 7.38 -25.06
CA ASN A 59 21.34 5.98 -24.97
C ASN A 59 21.63 5.50 -23.53
N ARG A 60 20.89 6.01 -22.52
CA ARG A 60 20.94 5.55 -21.13
C ARG A 60 20.25 4.20 -20.94
N THR A 61 20.59 3.24 -21.79
CA THR A 61 19.89 1.94 -21.93
C THR A 61 20.79 0.75 -21.55
N LYS A 62 21.89 1.01 -20.87
CA LYS A 62 22.84 -0.02 -20.40
C LYS A 62 22.61 -0.36 -18.93
N TYR A 63 23.27 -1.42 -18.45
CA TYR A 63 23.29 -1.75 -17.04
C TYR A 63 23.77 -0.57 -16.17
N THR A 64 23.17 -0.45 -15.02
CA THR A 64 23.57 0.52 -13.99
C THR A 64 23.99 -0.23 -12.71
N PRO A 65 24.56 0.45 -11.71
CA PRO A 65 24.78 -0.19 -10.41
C PRO A 65 23.47 -0.79 -9.86
N THR A 66 23.55 -1.97 -9.27
CA THR A 66 22.38 -2.72 -8.76
C THR A 66 21.53 -1.90 -7.80
N GLY A 67 22.13 -1.17 -6.88
CA GLY A 67 21.42 -0.32 -5.92
C GLY A 67 20.92 1.02 -6.49
N GLY A 68 21.02 1.23 -7.81
CA GLY A 68 20.60 2.44 -8.51
C GLY A 68 21.73 3.38 -8.89
N ILE A 69 21.46 4.28 -9.85
CA ILE A 69 22.42 5.31 -10.29
C ILE A 69 22.75 6.26 -9.14
N ALA A 70 24.01 6.69 -9.05
CA ALA A 70 24.47 7.57 -7.97
C ALA A 70 23.63 8.84 -7.82
N PRO A 71 23.28 9.58 -8.90
CA PRO A 71 22.46 10.78 -8.77
C PRO A 71 21.07 10.52 -8.16
N LEU A 72 20.46 9.35 -8.40
CA LEU A 72 19.15 9.01 -7.82
C LEU A 72 19.29 8.61 -6.35
N ARG A 73 20.35 7.88 -5.98
CA ARG A 73 20.68 7.56 -4.59
C ARG A 73 21.02 8.80 -3.75
N GLU A 74 21.49 9.87 -4.36
CA GLU A 74 21.66 11.19 -3.73
C GLU A 74 20.33 11.94 -3.63
N ALA A 75 19.53 11.92 -4.68
CA ALA A 75 18.28 12.67 -4.76
C ALA A 75 17.19 12.15 -3.82
N ILE A 76 17.07 10.83 -3.64
CA ILE A 76 16.05 10.23 -2.77
C ILE A 76 16.22 10.66 -1.31
N PRO A 77 17.38 10.50 -0.64
CA PRO A 77 17.56 10.98 0.73
C PRO A 77 17.38 12.49 0.86
N ALA A 78 17.85 13.27 -0.11
CA ALA A 78 17.70 14.72 -0.12
C ALA A 78 16.21 15.13 -0.22
N TRP A 79 15.43 14.48 -1.08
CA TRP A 79 13.99 14.68 -1.20
C TRP A 79 13.28 14.29 0.11
N HIS A 80 13.60 13.12 0.66
CA HIS A 80 13.00 12.63 1.90
C HIS A 80 13.33 13.53 3.10
N SER A 81 14.53 14.09 3.13
CA SER A 81 14.93 15.09 4.13
C SER A 81 14.11 16.39 3.99
N ARG A 82 13.96 16.89 2.77
CA ARG A 82 13.23 18.12 2.48
C ARG A 82 11.73 18.01 2.79
N GLU A 83 11.11 16.90 2.39
CA GLU A 83 9.65 16.72 2.48
C GLU A 83 9.22 16.10 3.83
N LEU A 84 10.04 15.27 4.45
CA LEU A 84 9.69 14.42 5.59
C LEU A 84 10.70 14.47 6.74
N SER A 85 11.65 15.40 6.70
CA SER A 85 12.62 15.72 7.77
C SER A 85 13.47 14.53 8.23
N SER A 86 13.77 13.58 7.36
CA SER A 86 14.68 12.47 7.66
C SER A 86 16.16 12.86 7.49
N ASN A 87 17.06 11.99 7.92
CA ASN A 87 18.50 12.23 7.83
C ASN A 87 19.26 10.98 7.36
N TYR A 88 19.06 10.59 6.09
CA TYR A 88 19.80 9.50 5.45
C TYR A 88 20.83 10.04 4.46
N SER A 89 21.92 9.28 4.27
CA SER A 89 22.97 9.52 3.27
C SER A 89 22.72 8.67 2.01
N PRO A 90 23.40 8.96 0.88
CA PRO A 90 23.32 8.12 -0.33
C PRO A 90 23.74 6.66 -0.11
N LYS A 91 24.60 6.37 0.88
CA LYS A 91 25.01 5.00 1.22
C LYS A 91 23.89 4.22 1.94
N GLU A 92 22.99 4.94 2.56
CA GLU A 92 21.82 4.41 3.29
C GLU A 92 20.56 4.31 2.39
N CYS A 93 20.74 4.34 1.05
CA CYS A 93 19.67 4.28 0.07
C CYS A 93 19.91 3.17 -0.96
N ALA A 94 18.89 2.34 -1.20
CA ALA A 94 18.85 1.41 -2.33
C ALA A 94 17.61 1.68 -3.19
N VAL A 95 17.81 1.81 -4.49
CA VAL A 95 16.72 1.89 -5.50
C VAL A 95 16.31 0.48 -5.88
N THR A 96 15.00 0.23 -5.93
CA THR A 96 14.41 -1.08 -6.16
C THR A 96 13.36 -1.07 -7.27
N VAL A 97 12.93 -2.24 -7.73
CA VAL A 97 11.86 -2.41 -8.75
C VAL A 97 10.49 -2.19 -8.10
N GLY A 98 10.22 -0.95 -7.68
CA GLY A 98 9.05 -0.54 -6.91
C GLY A 98 9.17 -0.85 -5.41
N GLY A 99 8.32 -0.23 -4.60
CA GLY A 99 8.29 -0.42 -3.13
C GLY A 99 8.07 -1.87 -2.71
N LYS A 100 7.25 -2.65 -3.46
CA LYS A 100 7.07 -4.09 -3.20
C LYS A 100 8.39 -4.86 -3.21
N HIS A 101 9.29 -4.56 -4.13
CA HIS A 101 10.59 -5.22 -4.21
C HIS A 101 11.51 -4.80 -3.04
N ALA A 102 11.42 -3.54 -2.60
CA ALA A 102 12.13 -3.09 -1.39
C ALA A 102 11.68 -3.87 -0.15
N ILE A 103 10.37 -4.04 0.04
CA ILE A 103 9.78 -4.84 1.12
C ILE A 103 10.23 -6.30 1.03
N PHE A 104 10.13 -6.90 -0.16
CA PHE A 104 10.54 -8.29 -0.38
C PHE A 104 12.01 -8.49 -0.02
N ASN A 105 12.89 -7.65 -0.53
CA ASN A 105 14.32 -7.74 -0.25
C ASN A 105 14.63 -7.55 1.23
N ALA A 106 14.03 -6.56 1.89
CA ALA A 106 14.24 -6.28 3.31
C ALA A 106 13.76 -7.45 4.19
N ILE A 107 12.58 -8.03 3.92
CA ILE A 107 12.09 -9.19 4.66
C ILE A 107 13.01 -10.40 4.44
N CYS A 108 13.40 -10.71 3.19
CA CYS A 108 14.32 -11.82 2.92
C CYS A 108 15.69 -11.68 3.58
N VAL A 109 16.12 -10.47 3.90
CA VAL A 109 17.39 -10.19 4.59
C VAL A 109 17.26 -10.28 6.11
N LEU A 110 16.10 -9.93 6.66
CA LEU A 110 15.90 -9.78 8.10
C LEU A 110 15.34 -10.99 8.80
N VAL A 111 14.67 -11.89 8.08
CA VAL A 111 13.98 -13.02 8.70
C VAL A 111 14.33 -14.34 8.04
N GLN A 112 14.21 -15.40 8.82
CA GLN A 112 14.41 -16.79 8.41
C GLN A 112 13.32 -17.69 8.96
N ALA A 113 13.44 -19.00 8.73
CA ALA A 113 12.48 -19.98 9.21
C ALA A 113 12.35 -19.95 10.74
N GLY A 114 11.11 -19.81 11.21
CA GLY A 114 10.77 -19.76 12.63
C GLY A 114 10.73 -18.35 13.24
N ASP A 115 11.23 -17.33 12.55
CA ASP A 115 11.08 -15.94 12.99
C ASP A 115 9.63 -15.46 12.85
N GLU A 116 9.31 -14.37 13.54
CA GLU A 116 7.99 -13.75 13.55
C GLU A 116 8.06 -12.29 13.06
N VAL A 117 7.04 -11.90 12.29
CA VAL A 117 6.84 -10.52 11.84
C VAL A 117 5.46 -10.07 12.30
N ILE A 118 5.41 -9.02 13.13
CA ILE A 118 4.15 -8.44 13.57
C ILE A 118 3.56 -7.60 12.45
N LEU A 119 2.28 -7.85 12.16
CA LEU A 119 1.55 -7.22 11.08
C LEU A 119 0.17 -6.76 11.57
N PRO A 120 -0.05 -5.45 11.82
CA PRO A 120 -1.37 -4.93 12.09
C PRO A 120 -2.34 -5.16 10.93
N ALA A 121 -3.51 -5.69 11.22
CA ALA A 121 -4.60 -5.88 10.26
C ALA A 121 -5.70 -4.82 10.49
N PRO A 122 -6.32 -4.29 9.43
CA PRO A 122 -6.17 -4.65 8.01
C PRO A 122 -4.81 -4.27 7.43
N TYR A 123 -4.21 -5.17 6.65
CA TYR A 123 -2.88 -5.04 6.06
C TYR A 123 -2.94 -5.08 4.52
N TRP A 124 -1.90 -4.58 3.85
CA TRP A 124 -1.77 -4.78 2.41
C TRP A 124 -1.55 -6.26 2.06
N VAL A 125 -2.33 -6.74 1.10
CA VAL A 125 -2.44 -8.17 0.73
C VAL A 125 -1.11 -8.91 0.51
N SER A 126 -0.04 -8.21 0.15
CA SER A 126 1.24 -8.85 -0.15
C SER A 126 2.13 -9.08 1.08
N PHE A 127 1.88 -8.42 2.21
CA PHE A 127 2.74 -8.57 3.38
C PHE A 127 2.77 -10.01 3.93
N PRO A 128 1.62 -10.68 4.19
CA PRO A 128 1.65 -12.03 4.73
C PRO A 128 2.38 -13.02 3.82
N ASP A 129 2.16 -12.90 2.50
CA ASP A 129 2.77 -13.83 1.55
C ASP A 129 4.27 -13.62 1.40
N ILE A 130 4.75 -12.37 1.42
CA ILE A 130 6.19 -12.08 1.44
C ILE A 130 6.85 -12.66 2.70
N ILE A 131 6.23 -12.49 3.88
CA ILE A 131 6.70 -13.03 5.14
C ILE A 131 6.79 -14.58 5.09
N LYS A 132 5.71 -15.22 4.64
CA LYS A 132 5.65 -16.69 4.49
C LYS A 132 6.65 -17.21 3.45
N TYR A 133 6.84 -16.48 2.34
CA TYR A 133 7.84 -16.83 1.33
C TYR A 133 9.25 -16.83 1.90
N ALA A 134 9.60 -15.87 2.75
CA ALA A 134 10.88 -15.80 3.45
C ALA A 134 11.03 -16.90 4.55
N GLY A 135 9.96 -17.63 4.88
CA GLY A 135 9.95 -18.71 5.87
C GLY A 135 9.50 -18.28 7.26
N ALA A 136 9.25 -17.01 7.49
CA ALA A 136 8.78 -16.47 8.76
C ALA A 136 7.26 -16.60 8.93
N ASN A 137 6.79 -16.33 10.15
CA ASN A 137 5.37 -16.35 10.50
C ASN A 137 4.83 -14.94 10.68
N PRO A 138 3.75 -14.55 9.98
CA PRO A 138 3.06 -13.31 10.27
C PRO A 138 2.27 -13.44 11.58
N VAL A 139 2.52 -12.54 12.53
CA VAL A 139 1.74 -12.41 13.78
C VAL A 139 0.78 -11.25 13.61
N ILE A 140 -0.51 -11.57 13.47
CA ILE A 140 -1.53 -10.58 13.15
C ILE A 140 -2.02 -9.89 14.42
N VAL A 141 -1.98 -8.56 14.43
CA VAL A 141 -2.54 -7.70 15.47
C VAL A 141 -3.75 -6.98 14.91
N GLN A 142 -4.95 -7.28 15.41
CA GLN A 142 -6.17 -6.65 14.94
C GLN A 142 -6.25 -5.20 15.40
N THR A 143 -6.52 -4.29 14.47
CA THR A 143 -6.87 -2.90 14.76
C THR A 143 -8.39 -2.69 14.72
N ARG A 144 -8.87 -1.54 15.17
CA ARG A 144 -10.29 -1.28 15.31
C ARG A 144 -10.78 -0.13 14.44
N PRO A 145 -12.01 -0.22 13.90
CA PRO A 145 -12.60 0.86 13.10
C PRO A 145 -12.72 2.17 13.88
N ASP A 146 -13.15 2.12 15.17
CA ASP A 146 -13.34 3.28 16.03
C ASP A 146 -12.07 4.12 16.29
N SER A 147 -10.89 3.52 16.02
CA SER A 147 -9.59 4.19 16.05
C SER A 147 -9.05 4.51 14.66
N GLY A 148 -9.89 4.48 13.61
CA GLY A 148 -9.46 4.66 12.22
C GLY A 148 -8.49 3.58 11.74
N PHE A 149 -8.55 2.39 12.32
CA PHE A 149 -7.61 1.28 12.07
C PHE A 149 -6.14 1.63 12.35
N SER A 150 -5.89 2.59 13.22
CA SER A 150 -4.54 2.97 13.63
C SER A 150 -3.92 1.89 14.52
N ALA A 151 -2.72 1.42 14.18
CA ALA A 151 -1.95 0.51 15.02
C ALA A 151 -1.60 1.18 16.36
N LYS A 152 -1.67 0.41 17.47
CA LYS A 152 -1.36 0.89 18.82
C LYS A 152 -0.16 0.14 19.40
N ALA A 153 0.77 0.89 20.00
CA ALA A 153 1.96 0.32 20.65
C ALA A 153 1.58 -0.73 21.70
N ALA A 154 0.55 -0.47 22.50
CA ALA A 154 0.08 -1.39 23.54
C ALA A 154 -0.42 -2.75 22.99
N ASP A 155 -0.99 -2.77 21.78
CA ASP A 155 -1.43 -4.03 21.16
C ASP A 155 -0.28 -4.75 20.48
N ILE A 156 0.66 -4.02 19.89
CA ILE A 156 1.91 -4.57 19.35
C ILE A 156 2.75 -5.19 20.49
N GLU A 157 2.87 -4.53 21.66
CA GLU A 157 3.65 -5.02 22.80
C GLU A 157 3.19 -6.41 23.27
N LYS A 158 1.87 -6.64 23.30
CA LYS A 158 1.29 -7.95 23.67
C LYS A 158 1.65 -9.07 22.70
N ALA A 159 1.97 -8.74 21.45
CA ALA A 159 2.29 -9.68 20.40
C ALA A 159 3.80 -9.97 20.25
N ILE A 160 4.67 -9.20 20.93
CA ILE A 160 6.12 -9.38 20.87
C ILE A 160 6.52 -10.65 21.60
N THR A 161 7.34 -11.48 20.94
CA THR A 161 7.99 -12.68 21.50
C THR A 161 9.49 -12.62 21.26
N ALA A 162 10.24 -13.59 21.78
CA ALA A 162 11.67 -13.74 21.51
C ALA A 162 11.99 -14.03 20.03
N LYS A 163 10.98 -14.45 19.24
CA LYS A 163 11.10 -14.73 17.80
C LYS A 163 10.79 -13.52 16.92
N THR A 164 10.23 -12.47 17.49
CA THR A 164 9.87 -11.26 16.73
C THR A 164 11.11 -10.56 16.21
N LYS A 165 11.16 -10.27 14.91
CA LYS A 165 12.26 -9.58 14.23
C LYS A 165 11.87 -8.25 13.62
N VAL A 166 10.63 -8.15 13.15
CA VAL A 166 10.14 -6.98 12.41
C VAL A 166 8.71 -6.65 12.83
N VAL A 167 8.41 -5.37 12.96
CA VAL A 167 7.05 -4.83 12.95
C VAL A 167 6.86 -4.08 11.65
N ILE A 168 5.81 -4.35 10.88
CA ILE A 168 5.51 -3.63 9.63
C ILE A 168 4.35 -2.67 9.89
N ILE A 169 4.54 -1.39 9.59
CA ILE A 169 3.50 -0.36 9.63
C ILE A 169 3.37 0.28 8.24
N ASN A 170 2.19 0.21 7.65
CA ASN A 170 1.85 0.94 6.42
C ASN A 170 0.98 2.14 6.79
N SER A 171 1.52 3.35 6.66
CA SER A 171 0.84 4.59 7.06
C SER A 171 1.18 5.75 6.11
N PRO A 172 0.14 6.36 5.46
CA PRO A 172 -1.27 5.94 5.38
C PRO A 172 -1.47 4.54 4.79
N SER A 173 -2.50 3.83 5.26
CA SER A 173 -2.68 2.40 5.00
C SER A 173 -3.46 2.10 3.71
N ASN A 174 -3.06 1.08 3.01
CA ASN A 174 -3.89 0.28 2.14
C ASN A 174 -4.25 -1.01 2.91
N PRO A 175 -5.54 -1.27 3.25
CA PRO A 175 -6.74 -0.84 2.52
C PRO A 175 -7.56 0.29 3.17
N THR A 176 -7.27 0.69 4.39
CA THR A 176 -8.21 1.46 5.22
C THR A 176 -8.14 2.98 4.99
N GLY A 177 -7.04 3.48 4.45
CA GLY A 177 -6.73 4.90 4.47
C GLY A 177 -6.40 5.43 5.87
N GLY A 178 -6.33 4.57 6.89
CA GLY A 178 -5.96 4.96 8.23
C GLY A 178 -4.51 5.43 8.31
N ALA A 179 -4.22 6.36 9.23
CA ALA A 179 -2.87 6.82 9.49
C ALA A 179 -2.53 6.65 10.98
N VAL A 180 -1.28 6.32 11.26
CA VAL A 180 -0.76 6.28 12.61
C VAL A 180 -0.34 7.70 13.00
N ASP A 181 -0.84 8.17 14.13
CA ASP A 181 -0.40 9.45 14.71
C ASP A 181 1.09 9.44 15.04
N GLY A 182 1.79 10.57 14.84
CA GLY A 182 3.23 10.64 15.02
C GLY A 182 3.69 10.24 16.43
N ALA A 183 2.99 10.66 17.47
CA ALA A 183 3.33 10.28 18.85
C ALA A 183 3.13 8.78 19.11
N GLU A 184 2.11 8.17 18.51
CA GLU A 184 1.89 6.73 18.58
C GLU A 184 2.96 5.96 17.78
N PHE A 185 3.36 6.48 16.63
CA PHE A 185 4.43 5.88 15.83
C PHE A 185 5.76 5.90 16.58
N GLU A 186 6.07 7.00 17.31
CA GLU A 186 7.26 7.08 18.17
C GLU A 186 7.19 6.09 19.34
N ARG A 187 6.02 5.83 19.93
CA ARG A 187 5.84 4.77 20.94
C ARG A 187 6.13 3.39 20.38
N ILE A 188 5.67 3.12 19.15
CA ILE A 188 5.97 1.85 18.44
C ILE A 188 7.47 1.74 18.20
N LEU A 189 8.14 2.81 17.77
CA LEU A 189 9.60 2.82 17.59
C LEU A 189 10.34 2.57 18.93
N ALA A 190 9.93 3.22 20.00
CA ALA A 190 10.51 3.01 21.33
C ALA A 190 10.39 1.54 21.78
N LEU A 191 9.25 0.91 21.47
CA LEU A 191 9.03 -0.50 21.73
C LEU A 191 9.97 -1.38 20.87
N CYS A 192 10.12 -1.08 19.60
CA CYS A 192 11.05 -1.78 18.72
C CYS A 192 12.50 -1.70 19.23
N ARG A 193 12.93 -0.52 19.69
CA ARG A 193 14.26 -0.33 20.31
C ARG A 193 14.42 -1.16 21.58
N LYS A 194 13.43 -1.11 22.49
CA LYS A 194 13.44 -1.88 23.75
C LYS A 194 13.66 -3.37 23.54
N HIS A 195 13.09 -3.92 22.47
CA HIS A 195 13.15 -5.33 22.13
C HIS A 195 14.18 -5.69 21.06
N ASN A 196 14.97 -4.71 20.57
CA ASN A 196 15.96 -4.88 19.50
C ASN A 196 15.36 -5.53 18.22
N ILE A 197 14.21 -5.02 17.78
CA ILE A 197 13.51 -5.43 16.56
C ILE A 197 13.41 -4.28 15.56
N TRP A 198 13.22 -4.59 14.28
CA TRP A 198 13.13 -3.59 13.22
C TRP A 198 11.70 -3.06 13.08
N LEU A 199 11.58 -1.76 12.85
CA LEU A 199 10.35 -1.10 12.42
C LEU A 199 10.44 -0.82 10.91
N MET A 200 9.69 -1.58 10.10
CA MET A 200 9.55 -1.31 8.67
C MET A 200 8.36 -0.39 8.46
N ALA A 201 8.62 0.83 8.05
CA ALA A 201 7.63 1.84 7.74
C ALA A 201 7.41 1.91 6.22
N ASP A 202 6.26 1.40 5.76
CA ASP A 202 5.82 1.57 4.36
C ASP A 202 5.09 2.92 4.25
N GLU A 203 5.77 3.89 3.65
CA GLU A 203 5.36 5.28 3.52
C GLU A 203 4.93 5.65 2.08
N CYS A 204 4.54 4.65 1.26
CA CYS A 204 4.20 4.87 -0.15
C CYS A 204 3.08 5.89 -0.38
N TYR A 205 2.26 6.20 0.63
CA TYR A 205 1.16 7.16 0.57
C TYR A 205 1.40 8.43 1.39
N SER A 206 2.62 8.69 1.87
CA SER A 206 2.95 9.77 2.81
C SER A 206 2.47 11.18 2.38
N HIS A 207 2.35 11.44 1.07
CA HIS A 207 1.89 12.72 0.54
C HIS A 207 0.37 12.79 0.24
N PHE A 208 -0.35 11.68 0.36
CA PHE A 208 -1.81 11.66 0.27
C PHE A 208 -2.40 11.53 1.67
N VAL A 209 -2.39 12.63 2.39
CA VAL A 209 -3.01 12.79 3.71
C VAL A 209 -4.02 13.93 3.68
N TYR A 210 -5.10 13.77 4.41
CA TYR A 210 -6.21 14.72 4.43
C TYR A 210 -6.26 15.47 5.75
N ASP A 211 -6.68 16.73 5.73
CA ASP A 211 -6.83 17.52 6.94
C ASP A 211 -7.64 16.79 8.02
N PRO A 212 -7.24 16.88 9.30
CA PRO A 212 -6.13 17.70 9.84
C PRO A 212 -4.73 17.03 9.80
N HIS A 213 -4.60 15.85 9.21
CA HIS A 213 -3.33 15.12 9.15
C HIS A 213 -2.33 15.80 8.19
N LYS A 214 -1.05 15.63 8.46
CA LYS A 214 0.06 16.15 7.64
C LYS A 214 1.00 15.00 7.24
N PRO A 215 1.74 15.15 6.13
CA PRO A 215 2.82 14.22 5.79
C PRO A 215 3.76 14.01 6.98
N PHE A 216 4.04 12.76 7.30
CA PHE A 216 4.90 12.38 8.42
C PHE A 216 5.71 11.15 8.05
N SER A 217 6.96 11.10 8.50
CA SER A 217 7.81 9.91 8.47
C SER A 217 8.35 9.63 9.86
N ILE A 218 8.34 8.37 10.29
CA ILE A 218 8.97 7.95 11.54
C ILE A 218 10.51 8.13 11.50
N ALA A 219 11.08 8.22 10.31
CA ALA A 219 12.49 8.51 10.12
C ALA A 219 12.92 9.92 10.57
N SER A 220 11.95 10.84 10.80
CA SER A 220 12.19 12.14 11.39
C SER A 220 12.41 12.10 12.91
N ALA A 221 12.00 11.01 13.56
CA ALA A 221 12.16 10.83 15.00
C ALA A 221 13.65 10.74 15.38
N LYS A 222 14.00 11.28 16.55
CA LYS A 222 15.36 11.23 17.07
C LYS A 222 15.84 9.79 17.17
N ASP A 223 17.08 9.54 16.74
CA ASP A 223 17.75 8.23 16.79
C ASP A 223 16.95 7.08 16.12
N SER A 224 16.14 7.38 15.10
CA SER A 224 15.31 6.39 14.40
C SER A 224 16.13 5.40 13.56
N LYS A 225 17.26 5.83 13.01
CA LYS A 225 18.03 5.09 11.99
C LYS A 225 18.35 3.64 12.37
N ASP A 226 18.76 3.39 13.61
CA ASP A 226 19.25 2.07 14.02
C ASP A 226 18.17 0.97 14.03
N HIS A 227 16.90 1.37 13.98
CA HIS A 227 15.76 0.45 14.06
C HIS A 227 14.69 0.68 13.00
N VAL A 228 14.83 1.68 12.11
CA VAL A 228 13.83 2.00 11.09
C VAL A 228 14.32 1.64 9.69
N ILE A 229 13.44 1.00 8.94
CA ILE A 229 13.56 0.81 7.50
C ILE A 229 12.40 1.56 6.86
N VAL A 230 12.68 2.62 6.11
CA VAL A 230 11.67 3.31 5.32
C VAL A 230 11.57 2.64 3.96
N ILE A 231 10.34 2.31 3.58
CA ILE A 231 10.00 1.86 2.24
C ILE A 231 9.23 2.98 1.56
N GLY A 232 9.76 3.44 0.44
CA GLY A 232 9.13 4.48 -0.37
C GLY A 232 9.04 4.11 -1.85
N SER A 233 8.30 4.93 -2.60
CA SER A 233 8.08 4.68 -4.02
C SER A 233 7.65 5.96 -4.73
N VAL A 234 8.04 6.12 -6.00
CA VAL A 234 7.50 7.16 -6.88
C VAL A 234 6.09 6.83 -7.38
N SER A 235 5.61 5.62 -7.13
CA SER A 235 4.39 5.06 -7.72
C SER A 235 3.14 5.90 -7.46
N LYS A 236 2.97 6.42 -6.24
CA LYS A 236 1.73 7.09 -5.83
C LYS A 236 1.89 8.60 -5.93
N THR A 237 2.85 9.17 -5.25
CA THR A 237 3.12 10.62 -5.19
C THR A 237 3.27 11.24 -6.59
N PHE A 238 3.87 10.51 -7.54
CA PHE A 238 4.15 11.02 -8.89
C PHE A 238 3.35 10.30 -10.00
N ALA A 239 2.32 9.53 -9.64
CA ALA A 239 1.53 8.75 -10.61
C ALA A 239 2.41 7.90 -11.55
N MET A 240 3.35 7.15 -10.97
CA MET A 240 4.38 6.39 -11.68
C MET A 240 4.30 4.87 -11.38
N THR A 241 3.11 4.30 -11.26
CA THR A 241 2.95 2.88 -10.88
C THR A 241 3.61 1.93 -11.86
N GLY A 242 3.47 2.18 -13.16
CA GLY A 242 4.03 1.37 -14.24
C GLY A 242 5.55 1.51 -14.45
N TRP A 243 6.17 2.55 -13.90
CA TRP A 243 7.63 2.78 -14.03
C TRP A 243 8.47 1.86 -13.16
N ARG A 244 7.89 1.27 -12.13
CA ARG A 244 8.52 0.28 -11.25
C ARG A 244 9.79 0.80 -10.55
N ILE A 245 9.73 1.99 -9.94
CA ILE A 245 10.80 2.54 -9.09
C ILE A 245 10.28 2.73 -7.67
N GLY A 246 11.02 2.15 -6.72
CA GLY A 246 10.89 2.35 -5.29
C GLY A 246 12.26 2.41 -4.64
N TYR A 247 12.28 2.53 -3.33
CA TYR A 247 13.52 2.60 -2.58
C TYR A 247 13.36 2.10 -1.14
N ALA A 248 14.47 1.71 -0.56
CA ALA A 248 14.62 1.51 0.87
C ALA A 248 15.62 2.54 1.42
N LEU A 249 15.32 3.13 2.58
CA LEU A 249 16.25 3.90 3.40
C LEU A 249 16.46 3.16 4.71
N ALA A 250 17.70 2.85 5.04
CA ALA A 250 18.09 2.10 6.23
C ALA A 250 19.59 2.25 6.50
N PRO A 251 20.13 1.80 7.63
CA PRO A 251 21.59 1.79 7.86
C PRO A 251 22.36 1.10 6.74
N GLU A 252 23.56 1.61 6.42
CA GLU A 252 24.38 1.14 5.31
C GLU A 252 24.57 -0.38 5.26
N PRO A 253 24.84 -1.11 6.37
CA PRO A 253 24.99 -2.56 6.32
C PRO A 253 23.73 -3.29 5.83
N LEU A 254 22.53 -2.80 6.21
CA LEU A 254 21.27 -3.37 5.76
C LEU A 254 21.01 -3.06 4.29
N ILE A 255 21.33 -1.83 3.84
CA ILE A 255 21.25 -1.47 2.41
C ILE A 255 22.18 -2.34 1.56
N GLN A 256 23.40 -2.62 2.03
CA GLN A 256 24.32 -3.52 1.33
C GLN A 256 23.74 -4.94 1.22
N ALA A 257 23.10 -5.46 2.26
CA ALA A 257 22.43 -6.75 2.22
C ALA A 257 21.22 -6.78 1.27
N ILE A 258 20.41 -5.72 1.24
CA ILE A 258 19.31 -5.53 0.28
C ILE A 258 19.84 -5.52 -1.17
N VAL A 259 20.92 -4.77 -1.43
CA VAL A 259 21.54 -4.72 -2.76
C VAL A 259 22.14 -6.07 -3.15
N LYS A 260 22.68 -6.82 -2.19
CA LYS A 260 23.22 -8.17 -2.42
C LYS A 260 22.14 -9.13 -2.90
N ILE A 261 20.98 -9.18 -2.25
CA ILE A 261 19.87 -10.05 -2.71
C ILE A 261 19.29 -9.54 -4.05
N GLN A 262 19.21 -8.22 -4.25
CA GLN A 262 18.76 -7.63 -5.51
C GLN A 262 19.65 -8.03 -6.68
N SER A 263 20.98 -8.13 -6.48
CA SER A 263 21.93 -8.56 -7.52
C SER A 263 21.70 -9.98 -8.00
N GLN A 264 21.06 -10.83 -7.20
CA GLN A 264 20.75 -12.23 -7.52
C GLN A 264 19.29 -12.44 -7.99
N SER A 265 18.49 -11.38 -8.04
CA SER A 265 17.09 -11.43 -8.49
C SER A 265 16.86 -10.61 -9.75
N THR A 266 16.68 -9.30 -9.62
CA THR A 266 16.34 -8.40 -10.74
C THR A 266 17.53 -7.68 -11.34
N SER A 267 18.71 -7.70 -10.69
CA SER A 267 19.83 -6.79 -10.98
C SER A 267 19.41 -5.32 -10.76
N ASN A 268 19.88 -4.37 -11.57
CA ASN A 268 19.49 -2.97 -11.43
C ASN A 268 18.02 -2.72 -11.85
N PRO A 269 17.33 -1.73 -11.26
CA PRO A 269 16.07 -1.24 -11.82
C PRO A 269 16.25 -0.68 -13.23
N THR A 270 15.17 -0.63 -13.99
CA THR A 270 15.18 -0.13 -15.37
C THR A 270 15.87 1.23 -15.46
N SER A 271 16.94 1.33 -16.26
CA SER A 271 17.79 2.52 -16.34
C SER A 271 17.01 3.78 -16.70
N ILE A 272 16.19 3.73 -17.74
CA ILE A 272 15.35 4.84 -18.20
C ILE A 272 14.40 5.32 -17.08
N ALA A 273 13.78 4.38 -16.37
CA ALA A 273 12.89 4.68 -15.26
C ALA A 273 13.60 5.36 -14.07
N GLN A 274 14.89 5.05 -13.86
CA GLN A 274 15.69 5.72 -12.83
C GLN A 274 15.93 7.19 -13.18
N TYR A 275 16.13 7.55 -14.46
CA TYR A 275 16.26 8.96 -14.87
C TYR A 275 14.93 9.71 -14.73
N ALA A 276 13.82 9.08 -15.04
CA ALA A 276 12.48 9.64 -14.76
C ALA A 276 12.27 9.87 -13.25
N ALA A 277 12.62 8.90 -12.43
CA ALA A 277 12.52 9.03 -10.97
C ALA A 277 13.48 10.09 -10.40
N LEU A 278 14.67 10.26 -10.99
CA LEU A 278 15.60 11.32 -10.64
C LEU A 278 14.98 12.71 -10.85
N GLU A 279 14.31 12.90 -11.97
CA GLU A 279 13.58 14.12 -12.26
C GLU A 279 12.43 14.35 -11.26
N ALA A 280 11.67 13.30 -10.92
CA ALA A 280 10.62 13.37 -9.92
C ALA A 280 11.15 13.80 -8.54
N MET A 281 12.30 13.27 -8.10
CA MET A 281 12.89 13.57 -6.79
C MET A 281 13.57 14.95 -6.72
N ARG A 282 14.07 15.45 -7.84
CA ARG A 282 14.70 16.78 -7.93
C ARG A 282 13.73 17.88 -8.29
N GLY A 283 12.64 17.54 -8.96
CA GLY A 283 11.63 18.47 -9.43
C GLY A 283 10.77 19.05 -8.31
N THR A 284 9.75 19.80 -8.72
CA THR A 284 8.77 20.41 -7.81
C THR A 284 7.71 19.40 -7.41
N MET A 285 7.04 19.68 -6.28
CA MET A 285 5.89 18.90 -5.81
C MET A 285 4.55 19.49 -6.31
N ASP A 286 4.57 20.42 -7.25
CA ASP A 286 3.40 21.19 -7.71
C ASP A 286 2.27 20.33 -8.29
N THR A 287 2.58 19.11 -8.70
CA THR A 287 1.58 18.15 -9.21
C THR A 287 0.81 17.43 -8.10
N VAL A 288 1.31 17.43 -6.87
CA VAL A 288 0.68 16.71 -5.74
C VAL A 288 -0.54 17.45 -5.19
N PRO A 289 -0.51 18.78 -4.92
CA PRO A 289 -1.67 19.50 -4.40
C PRO A 289 -2.93 19.39 -5.26
N PRO A 290 -2.89 19.50 -6.61
CA PRO A 290 -4.08 19.27 -7.44
C PRO A 290 -4.65 17.84 -7.32
N MET A 291 -3.80 16.82 -7.29
CA MET A 291 -4.24 15.44 -7.10
C MET A 291 -4.90 15.25 -5.72
N LEU A 292 -4.29 15.79 -4.66
CA LEU A 292 -4.83 15.74 -3.31
C LEU A 292 -6.18 16.46 -3.18
N ALA A 293 -6.31 17.61 -3.80
CA ALA A 293 -7.57 18.37 -3.83
C ALA A 293 -8.69 17.55 -4.51
N GLU A 294 -8.38 16.89 -5.61
CA GLU A 294 -9.34 16.03 -6.29
C GLU A 294 -9.69 14.79 -5.46
N TYR A 295 -8.71 14.10 -4.87
CA TYR A 295 -8.95 12.98 -3.97
C TYR A 295 -9.75 13.40 -2.72
N THR A 296 -9.60 14.61 -2.22
CA THR A 296 -10.41 15.14 -1.11
C THR A 296 -11.89 15.20 -1.47
N LYS A 297 -12.24 15.65 -2.68
CA LYS A 297 -13.62 15.68 -3.19
C LYS A 297 -14.17 14.25 -3.34
N ARG A 298 -13.40 13.38 -3.95
CA ARG A 298 -13.78 11.97 -4.18
C ARG A 298 -13.94 11.21 -2.87
N ARG A 299 -13.03 11.42 -1.90
CA ARG A 299 -13.13 10.90 -0.53
C ARG A 299 -14.45 11.28 0.12
N LYS A 300 -14.81 12.56 0.07
CA LYS A 300 -16.09 13.04 0.61
C LYS A 300 -17.27 12.33 -0.06
N ARG A 301 -17.30 12.34 -1.39
CA ARG A 301 -18.41 11.75 -2.16
C ARG A 301 -18.60 10.26 -1.89
N ILE A 302 -17.50 9.48 -1.91
CA ILE A 302 -17.60 8.03 -1.73
C ILE A 302 -17.99 7.66 -0.29
N VAL A 303 -17.43 8.33 0.73
CA VAL A 303 -17.74 8.02 2.14
C VAL A 303 -19.19 8.40 2.47
N GLU A 304 -19.65 9.59 2.05
CA GLU A 304 -21.05 10.01 2.25
C GLU A 304 -22.02 9.05 1.55
N GLY A 305 -21.72 8.65 0.30
CA GLY A 305 -22.55 7.74 -0.47
C GLY A 305 -22.61 6.33 0.14
N LEU A 306 -21.49 5.80 0.63
CA LEU A 306 -21.47 4.51 1.31
C LEU A 306 -22.25 4.54 2.63
N ARG A 307 -22.12 5.62 3.41
CA ARG A 307 -22.86 5.79 4.68
C ARG A 307 -24.37 5.98 4.49
N ALA A 308 -24.82 6.40 3.31
CA ALA A 308 -26.24 6.50 2.99
C ALA A 308 -26.91 5.14 2.75
N ILE A 309 -26.12 4.08 2.48
CA ILE A 309 -26.63 2.72 2.32
C ILE A 309 -26.96 2.16 3.72
N SER A 310 -28.19 1.70 3.92
CA SER A 310 -28.63 1.07 5.17
C SER A 310 -27.68 -0.08 5.55
N GLY A 311 -27.35 -0.24 6.83
CA GLY A 311 -26.47 -1.30 7.32
C GLY A 311 -24.98 -1.17 6.93
N VAL A 312 -24.58 -0.11 6.23
CA VAL A 312 -23.17 0.15 5.87
C VAL A 312 -22.60 1.27 6.73
N SER A 313 -21.45 1.02 7.36
CA SER A 313 -20.67 2.06 8.01
C SER A 313 -19.31 2.20 7.35
N CYS A 314 -18.73 3.41 7.34
CA CYS A 314 -17.43 3.67 6.74
C CYS A 314 -16.69 4.75 7.53
N GLU A 315 -15.50 4.44 8.00
CA GLU A 315 -14.64 5.44 8.62
C GLU A 315 -14.05 6.41 7.59
N TRP A 316 -13.79 7.65 8.02
CA TRP A 316 -13.13 8.63 7.16
C TRP A 316 -11.67 8.28 6.98
N PRO A 317 -11.21 7.99 5.74
CA PRO A 317 -9.78 7.77 5.51
C PRO A 317 -8.97 9.01 5.89
N ALA A 318 -7.90 8.83 6.67
CA ALA A 318 -6.95 9.90 7.01
C ALA A 318 -5.96 10.17 5.86
N GLY A 319 -5.78 9.18 4.96
CA GLY A 319 -4.88 9.30 3.81
C GLY A 319 -5.13 8.25 2.75
N ALA A 320 -4.19 8.10 1.81
CA ALA A 320 -4.29 7.26 0.62
C ALA A 320 -5.53 7.60 -0.22
N PHE A 321 -6.07 6.66 -0.97
CA PHE A 321 -7.28 6.85 -1.79
C PHE A 321 -8.19 5.62 -1.75
N TYR A 322 -8.43 5.09 -0.52
CA TYR A 322 -9.27 3.93 -0.27
C TYR A 322 -10.37 4.24 0.73
N ALA A 323 -11.59 3.77 0.46
CA ALA A 323 -12.67 3.64 1.42
C ALA A 323 -12.78 2.17 1.84
N PHE A 324 -13.08 1.94 3.12
CA PHE A 324 -13.11 0.60 3.71
C PHE A 324 -14.38 0.40 4.53
N PRO A 325 -15.57 0.30 3.86
CA PRO A 325 -16.85 0.15 4.54
C PRO A 325 -17.00 -1.22 5.21
N ASN A 326 -17.65 -1.20 6.37
CA ASN A 326 -18.18 -2.38 7.04
C ASN A 326 -19.53 -2.74 6.40
N ILE A 327 -19.66 -4.00 5.98
CA ILE A 327 -20.86 -4.55 5.34
C ILE A 327 -21.35 -5.82 6.05
N SER A 328 -20.96 -6.01 7.30
CA SER A 328 -21.26 -7.22 8.08
C SER A 328 -22.77 -7.45 8.21
N ALA A 329 -23.59 -6.40 8.12
CA ALA A 329 -25.06 -6.50 8.14
C ALA A 329 -25.63 -7.36 7.00
N TYR A 330 -24.86 -7.56 5.93
CA TYR A 330 -25.26 -8.33 4.73
C TYR A 330 -24.58 -9.69 4.63
N LEU A 331 -23.86 -10.10 5.68
CA LEU A 331 -23.11 -11.37 5.70
C LEU A 331 -23.66 -12.35 6.74
N GLY A 332 -23.40 -13.64 6.52
CA GLY A 332 -23.72 -14.71 7.46
C GLY A 332 -25.07 -15.37 7.20
N GLU A 333 -25.84 -15.66 8.26
CA GLU A 333 -27.16 -16.34 8.20
C GLU A 333 -28.33 -15.44 8.65
N GLY A 334 -28.08 -14.12 8.75
CA GLY A 334 -29.10 -13.15 9.17
C GLY A 334 -30.14 -12.90 8.09
N LYS A 335 -31.24 -12.21 8.50
CA LYS A 335 -32.40 -11.93 7.65
C LYS A 335 -32.04 -11.15 6.36
N ASN A 336 -31.04 -10.25 6.45
CA ASN A 336 -30.59 -9.45 5.33
C ASN A 336 -29.33 -10.04 4.65
N SER A 337 -28.96 -11.28 4.95
CA SER A 337 -27.74 -11.91 4.43
C SER A 337 -27.85 -12.15 2.93
N LEU A 338 -26.85 -11.65 2.20
CA LEU A 338 -26.68 -11.83 0.75
C LEU A 338 -25.61 -12.86 0.41
N ALA A 339 -24.67 -13.06 1.33
CA ALA A 339 -23.54 -13.97 1.15
C ALA A 339 -22.99 -14.40 2.51
N LYS A 340 -22.23 -15.50 2.53
CA LYS A 340 -21.56 -15.96 3.76
C LYS A 340 -20.29 -15.17 4.06
N THR A 341 -19.59 -14.70 3.03
CA THR A 341 -18.29 -14.02 3.10
C THR A 341 -18.26 -12.78 2.22
N CYS A 342 -17.31 -11.87 2.49
CA CYS A 342 -17.07 -10.72 1.62
C CYS A 342 -16.60 -11.16 0.23
N THR A 343 -15.89 -12.28 0.14
CA THR A 343 -15.45 -12.86 -1.14
C THR A 343 -16.63 -13.26 -2.01
N GLU A 344 -17.62 -13.94 -1.44
CA GLU A 344 -18.86 -14.29 -2.15
C GLU A 344 -19.64 -13.03 -2.52
N LEU A 345 -19.78 -12.08 -1.60
CA LEU A 345 -20.47 -10.82 -1.86
C LEU A 345 -19.78 -10.00 -2.96
N SER A 346 -18.45 -9.92 -2.95
CA SER A 346 -17.70 -9.23 -4.00
C SER A 346 -17.94 -9.83 -5.38
N LYS A 347 -18.05 -11.16 -5.46
CA LYS A 347 -18.40 -11.86 -6.70
C LYS A 347 -19.81 -11.51 -7.17
N LEU A 348 -20.79 -11.53 -6.26
CA LEU A 348 -22.17 -11.15 -6.57
C LEU A 348 -22.27 -9.69 -7.03
N LEU A 349 -21.57 -8.78 -6.37
CA LEU A 349 -21.52 -7.36 -6.75
C LEU A 349 -20.93 -7.17 -8.14
N LEU A 350 -19.89 -7.92 -8.49
CA LEU A 350 -19.29 -7.87 -9.82
C LEU A 350 -20.28 -8.42 -10.89
N GLU A 351 -20.88 -9.57 -10.64
CA GLU A 351 -21.74 -10.27 -11.61
C GLU A 351 -23.12 -9.62 -11.79
N LYS A 352 -23.73 -9.10 -10.70
CA LYS A 352 -25.11 -8.61 -10.68
C LYS A 352 -25.21 -7.09 -10.68
N ALA A 353 -24.33 -6.41 -9.95
CA ALA A 353 -24.32 -4.95 -9.86
C ALA A 353 -23.29 -4.30 -10.80
N HIS A 354 -22.40 -5.08 -11.41
CA HIS A 354 -21.31 -4.60 -12.25
C HIS A 354 -20.39 -3.60 -11.51
N VAL A 355 -20.10 -3.93 -10.24
CA VAL A 355 -19.18 -3.18 -9.38
C VAL A 355 -18.04 -4.09 -8.96
N ALA A 356 -16.81 -3.74 -9.35
CA ALA A 356 -15.61 -4.45 -8.93
C ALA A 356 -15.00 -3.80 -7.68
N LEU A 357 -14.73 -4.60 -6.66
CA LEU A 357 -14.13 -4.18 -5.38
C LEU A 357 -13.43 -5.36 -4.72
N VAL A 358 -12.57 -5.10 -3.73
CA VAL A 358 -11.74 -6.15 -3.13
C VAL A 358 -12.30 -6.57 -1.78
N PRO A 359 -12.49 -7.88 -1.53
CA PRO A 359 -13.03 -8.38 -0.26
C PRO A 359 -12.06 -8.20 0.90
N GLY A 360 -12.61 -7.93 2.09
CA GLY A 360 -11.84 -7.65 3.31
C GLY A 360 -11.02 -8.82 3.81
N GLU A 361 -11.43 -10.07 3.54
CA GLU A 361 -10.64 -11.26 3.86
C GLU A 361 -9.23 -11.19 3.28
N ALA A 362 -9.07 -10.59 2.09
CA ALA A 362 -7.76 -10.37 1.47
C ALA A 362 -6.80 -9.51 2.31
N PHE A 363 -7.36 -8.71 3.19
CA PHE A 363 -6.63 -7.79 4.07
C PHE A 363 -6.63 -8.24 5.54
N GLY A 364 -7.13 -9.46 5.84
CA GLY A 364 -7.29 -9.96 7.19
C GLY A 364 -8.43 -9.31 7.98
N ALA A 365 -9.43 -8.76 7.29
CA ALA A 365 -10.56 -8.04 7.88
C ALA A 365 -11.90 -8.50 7.28
N PRO A 366 -12.41 -9.68 7.67
CA PRO A 366 -13.74 -10.12 7.27
C PRO A 366 -14.81 -9.10 7.72
N GLY A 367 -15.86 -8.95 6.95
CA GLY A 367 -16.92 -7.97 7.19
C GLY A 367 -16.71 -6.62 6.51
N PHE A 368 -15.62 -6.43 5.78
CA PHE A 368 -15.28 -5.19 5.09
C PHE A 368 -15.07 -5.38 3.59
N LEU A 369 -15.12 -4.27 2.85
CA LEU A 369 -14.78 -4.21 1.43
C LEU A 369 -13.81 -3.05 1.20
N ARG A 370 -12.87 -3.18 0.26
CA ARG A 370 -12.02 -2.05 -0.15
C ARG A 370 -12.49 -1.48 -1.48
N LEU A 371 -12.70 -0.17 -1.51
CA LEU A 371 -12.98 0.62 -2.71
C LEU A 371 -11.88 1.65 -2.91
N SER A 372 -11.19 1.61 -4.05
CA SER A 372 -10.29 2.70 -4.46
C SER A 372 -11.12 3.83 -5.07
N TYR A 373 -10.96 5.08 -4.59
CA TYR A 373 -11.57 6.25 -5.22
C TYR A 373 -10.60 7.01 -6.14
N ALA A 374 -9.52 6.34 -6.55
CA ALA A 374 -8.66 6.82 -7.63
C ALA A 374 -9.32 6.57 -9.00
N THR A 375 -10.48 7.18 -9.21
CA THR A 375 -11.28 7.18 -10.44
C THR A 375 -12.14 8.44 -10.47
N SER A 376 -12.79 8.77 -11.61
CA SER A 376 -13.58 10.00 -11.74
C SER A 376 -14.79 10.02 -10.78
N LEU A 377 -15.24 11.23 -10.41
CA LEU A 377 -16.46 11.42 -9.61
C LEU A 377 -17.68 10.79 -10.27
N GLU A 378 -17.78 10.88 -11.59
CA GLU A 378 -18.85 10.23 -12.37
C GLU A 378 -18.86 8.71 -12.17
N ARG A 379 -17.69 8.06 -12.23
CA ARG A 379 -17.58 6.60 -11.99
C ARG A 379 -17.90 6.24 -10.54
N ILE A 380 -17.53 7.08 -9.58
CA ILE A 380 -17.92 6.93 -8.17
C ILE A 380 -19.44 6.99 -8.04
N ASP A 381 -20.11 7.96 -8.66
CA ASP A 381 -21.57 8.10 -8.63
C ASP A 381 -22.29 6.89 -9.26
N VAL A 382 -21.78 6.40 -10.39
CA VAL A 382 -22.31 5.18 -11.03
C VAL A 382 -22.20 3.99 -10.07
N GLY A 383 -21.03 3.79 -9.47
CA GLY A 383 -20.80 2.69 -8.55
C GLY A 383 -21.66 2.77 -7.30
N LEU A 384 -21.77 3.95 -6.68
CA LEU A 384 -22.61 4.16 -5.50
C LEU A 384 -24.09 3.86 -5.78
N ARG A 385 -24.65 4.35 -6.89
CA ARG A 385 -26.05 4.03 -7.27
C ARG A 385 -26.25 2.52 -7.47
N ARG A 386 -25.27 1.84 -8.08
CA ARG A 386 -25.36 0.38 -8.28
C ARG A 386 -25.30 -0.38 -6.95
N LEU A 387 -24.46 0.04 -6.03
CA LEU A 387 -24.39 -0.54 -4.68
C LEU A 387 -25.66 -0.29 -3.91
N GLU A 388 -26.17 0.94 -3.89
CA GLU A 388 -27.44 1.30 -3.23
C GLU A 388 -28.59 0.45 -3.75
N ASN A 389 -28.78 0.37 -5.07
CA ASN A 389 -29.81 -0.46 -5.68
C ASN A 389 -29.66 -1.95 -5.33
N PHE A 390 -28.43 -2.47 -5.34
CA PHE A 390 -28.18 -3.86 -5.02
C PHE A 390 -28.56 -4.20 -3.57
N PHE A 391 -28.17 -3.36 -2.61
CA PHE A 391 -28.48 -3.56 -1.20
C PHE A 391 -29.96 -3.30 -0.87
N ALA A 392 -30.60 -2.32 -1.50
CA ALA A 392 -32.03 -2.05 -1.32
C ALA A 392 -32.94 -3.21 -1.79
N HIS A 393 -32.59 -3.89 -2.89
CA HIS A 393 -33.33 -5.05 -3.36
C HIS A 393 -33.20 -6.26 -2.43
N ALA A 394 -32.11 -6.32 -1.66
CA ALA A 394 -31.94 -7.34 -0.63
C ALA A 394 -32.91 -7.14 0.54
N GLU A 395 -33.15 -5.89 0.94
CA GLU A 395 -34.15 -5.56 1.99
C GLU A 395 -35.60 -5.79 1.54
N ALA A 396 -35.86 -5.63 0.24
CA ALA A 396 -37.23 -5.83 -0.32
C ALA A 396 -37.58 -7.31 -0.58
N ALA A 397 -36.61 -8.21 -0.64
CA ALA A 397 -36.81 -9.65 -0.86
C ALA A 397 -37.06 -10.43 0.44
N VAL A 398 -37.18 -9.74 1.57
CA VAL A 398 -37.50 -10.23 2.91
C VAL A 398 -38.91 -9.76 3.34
#